data_1728d24cd6d5c18bacced6b738168db8
#
_entry.id   1728d24cd6d5c18bacced6b738168db8
#
_cell.length_a   1.000
_cell.length_b   1.000
_cell.length_c   1.000
_cell.angle_alpha   90.00
_cell.angle_beta   90.00
_cell.angle_gamma   90.00
#
_symmetry.space_group_name_H-M   'P 1'
#
loop_
_entity.id
_entity.type
_entity.pdbx_description
1 polymer ?
#
loop_
_entity_poly.entity_id
_entity_poly.type
_entity_poly.pdbx_seq_one_letter_code
_entity_poly.pdbx_strand_id
1 'polypeptide(L)'
;MTNALKFGWLSPVIGNRWSDYQPIAAWQDQHILPTALPCFDSLWIADHFYGFDAKTDPFLEAWTTLTWLAARHPNVELCHHVLGQGYRPPALTAKMAATLQVLSGGRFILGIGAGWREDEYAAYGYDFPK
;
A
#
# COMPACT_ATOMS: atom_id res chain seq x y z
N MET A 1 27.99 9.00 -12.26
CA MET A 1 26.99 8.02 -11.81
C MET A 1 25.80 8.15 -12.76
N THR A 2 25.56 7.17 -13.59
CA THR A 2 24.38 7.15 -14.47
C THR A 2 23.15 6.89 -13.58
N ASN A 3 22.26 7.89 -13.47
CA ASN A 3 20.96 7.66 -12.84
C ASN A 3 20.17 6.71 -13.74
N ALA A 4 20.21 5.41 -13.43
CA ALA A 4 19.32 4.44 -14.06
C ALA A 4 17.86 4.76 -13.68
N LEU A 5 16.95 4.62 -14.63
CA LEU A 5 15.52 4.70 -14.36
C LEU A 5 15.14 3.59 -13.39
N LYS A 6 14.31 3.94 -12.41
CA LYS A 6 13.71 3.00 -11.47
C LYS A 6 12.24 2.81 -11.80
N PHE A 7 11.75 1.58 -11.67
CA PHE A 7 10.36 1.22 -11.94
C PHE A 7 9.72 0.64 -10.69
N GLY A 8 8.46 1.02 -10.46
CA GLY A 8 7.66 0.50 -9.37
C GLY A 8 6.49 -0.36 -9.85
N TRP A 9 6.19 -1.42 -9.12
CA TRP A 9 4.99 -2.24 -9.30
C TRP A 9 3.90 -1.80 -8.33
N LEU A 10 2.76 -1.33 -8.87
CA LEU A 10 1.57 -1.07 -8.06
C LEU A 10 0.80 -2.39 -7.89
N SER A 11 0.88 -2.95 -6.68
CA SER A 11 0.23 -4.21 -6.35
C SER A 11 -1.28 -4.00 -6.20
N PRO A 12 -2.12 -4.77 -6.90
CA PRO A 12 -3.56 -4.71 -6.70
C PRO A 12 -3.93 -5.22 -5.30
N VAL A 13 -4.74 -4.44 -4.61
CA VAL A 13 -5.25 -4.71 -3.25
C VAL A 13 -6.78 -4.71 -3.21
N ILE A 14 -7.40 -4.78 -4.38
CA ILE A 14 -8.84 -4.76 -4.59
C ILE A 14 -9.30 -6.16 -5.03
N GLY A 15 -10.41 -6.65 -4.46
CA GLY A 15 -11.09 -7.87 -4.88
C GLY A 15 -12.59 -7.65 -4.92
N ASN A 16 -13.32 -8.59 -5.51
CA ASN A 16 -14.78 -8.54 -5.56
C ASN A 16 -15.42 -9.05 -4.27
N ARG A 17 -14.71 -9.86 -3.50
CA ARG A 17 -15.14 -10.44 -2.21
C ARG A 17 -13.94 -10.64 -1.31
N TRP A 18 -14.17 -10.67 0.00
CA TRP A 18 -13.10 -10.97 0.98
C TRP A 18 -12.45 -12.34 0.76
N SER A 19 -13.22 -13.32 0.29
CA SER A 19 -12.72 -14.64 -0.07
C SER A 19 -11.71 -14.64 -1.23
N ASP A 20 -11.71 -13.60 -2.05
CA ASP A 20 -10.86 -13.53 -3.23
C ASP A 20 -9.42 -13.08 -2.88
N TYR A 21 -9.23 -12.41 -1.73
CA TYR A 21 -7.94 -11.84 -1.35
C TYR A 21 -6.86 -12.87 -1.09
N GLN A 22 -7.17 -13.92 -0.34
CA GLN A 22 -6.17 -14.92 -0.04
C GLN A 22 -5.64 -15.60 -1.31
N PRO A 23 -6.50 -16.04 -2.23
CA PRO A 23 -6.04 -16.55 -3.53
C PRO A 23 -5.27 -15.51 -4.35
N ILE A 24 -5.75 -14.26 -4.41
CA ILE A 24 -5.10 -13.19 -5.18
C ILE A 24 -3.72 -12.87 -4.60
N ALA A 25 -3.61 -12.67 -3.28
CA ALA A 25 -2.36 -12.39 -2.62
C ALA A 25 -1.35 -13.54 -2.79
N ALA A 26 -1.79 -14.78 -2.58
CA ALA A 26 -0.96 -15.96 -2.76
C ALA A 26 -0.53 -16.14 -4.22
N TRP A 27 -1.43 -15.89 -5.16
CA TRP A 27 -1.13 -16.02 -6.58
C TRP A 27 -0.11 -14.97 -7.04
N GLN A 28 -0.25 -13.73 -6.61
CA GLN A 28 0.73 -12.67 -6.88
C GLN A 28 2.09 -13.03 -6.30
N ASP A 29 2.13 -13.46 -5.05
CA ASP A 29 3.34 -13.84 -4.34
C ASP A 29 4.08 -15.01 -5.01
N GLN A 30 3.33 -15.96 -5.58
CA GLN A 30 3.88 -17.15 -6.22
C GLN A 30 4.22 -16.96 -7.70
N HIS A 31 3.45 -16.17 -8.44
CA HIS A 31 3.51 -16.16 -9.91
C HIS A 31 3.95 -14.81 -10.51
N ILE A 32 3.53 -13.70 -9.89
CA ILE A 32 3.87 -12.37 -10.41
C ILE A 32 5.16 -11.87 -9.77
N LEU A 33 5.20 -11.79 -8.45
CA LEU A 33 6.29 -11.12 -7.76
C LEU A 33 7.67 -11.77 -7.98
N PRO A 34 7.83 -13.10 -8.04
CA PRO A 34 9.12 -13.69 -8.33
C PRO A 34 9.65 -13.35 -9.72
N THR A 35 8.75 -13.13 -10.69
CA THR A 35 9.11 -12.77 -12.07
C THR A 35 9.19 -11.26 -12.25
N ALA A 36 8.30 -10.50 -11.63
CA ALA A 36 8.22 -9.05 -11.79
C ALA A 36 9.28 -8.31 -10.95
N LEU A 37 9.49 -8.72 -9.70
CA LEU A 37 10.40 -8.02 -8.79
C LEU A 37 11.85 -7.92 -9.26
N PRO A 38 12.42 -8.87 -10.01
CA PRO A 38 13.72 -8.65 -10.63
C PRO A 38 13.74 -7.49 -11.64
N CYS A 39 12.56 -7.08 -12.15
CA CYS A 39 12.41 -6.00 -13.12
C CYS A 39 11.95 -4.67 -12.48
N PHE A 40 11.57 -4.69 -11.20
CA PHE A 40 11.06 -3.52 -10.46
C PHE A 40 11.90 -3.25 -9.23
N ASP A 41 12.14 -1.97 -8.98
CA ASP A 41 12.90 -1.50 -7.82
C ASP A 41 12.02 -1.37 -6.57
N SER A 42 10.70 -1.22 -6.74
CA SER A 42 9.79 -0.90 -5.64
C SER A 42 8.40 -1.52 -5.80
N LEU A 43 7.77 -1.83 -4.66
CA LEU A 43 6.37 -2.24 -4.51
C LEU A 43 5.55 -1.09 -3.94
N TRP A 44 4.41 -0.84 -4.56
CA TRP A 44 3.50 0.25 -4.20
C TRP A 44 2.12 -0.29 -3.91
N ILE A 45 1.44 0.26 -2.91
CA ILE A 45 0.03 -0.03 -2.62
C ILE A 45 -0.75 1.26 -2.37
N ALA A 46 -2.02 1.26 -2.77
CA ALA A 46 -2.93 2.36 -2.51
C ALA A 46 -3.54 2.24 -1.09
N ASP A 47 -4.02 3.37 -0.55
CA ASP A 47 -4.64 3.45 0.78
C ASP A 47 -6.10 3.92 0.63
N HIS A 48 -7.01 2.95 0.59
CA HIS A 48 -8.44 3.15 0.53
C HIS A 48 -9.16 2.17 1.46
N PHE A 49 -10.43 2.45 1.78
CA PHE A 49 -11.25 1.59 2.64
C PHE A 49 -12.13 0.61 1.85
N TYR A 50 -12.43 0.94 0.59
CA TYR A 50 -13.22 0.08 -0.30
C TYR A 50 -12.83 0.34 -1.76
N GLY A 51 -13.28 -0.54 -2.66
CA GLY A 51 -12.96 -0.48 -4.08
C GLY A 51 -13.55 0.73 -4.80
N PHE A 52 -13.22 0.84 -6.07
CA PHE A 52 -13.61 2.01 -6.88
C PHE A 52 -15.00 1.87 -7.51
N ASP A 53 -15.43 0.64 -7.78
CA ASP A 53 -16.69 0.37 -8.48
C ASP A 53 -17.88 0.32 -7.53
N ALA A 54 -17.70 -0.21 -6.31
CA ALA A 54 -18.74 -0.26 -5.31
C ALA A 54 -18.17 -0.12 -3.89
N LYS A 55 -18.95 0.49 -2.98
CA LYS A 55 -18.59 0.58 -1.54
C LYS A 55 -18.53 -0.79 -0.84
N THR A 56 -19.07 -1.82 -1.48
CA THR A 56 -19.01 -3.21 -1.00
C THR A 56 -17.78 -3.96 -1.47
N ASP A 57 -17.03 -3.40 -2.42
CA ASP A 57 -15.81 -4.03 -2.91
C ASP A 57 -14.73 -3.92 -1.84
N PRO A 58 -14.23 -5.04 -1.34
CA PRO A 58 -13.23 -5.02 -0.30
C PRO A 58 -11.91 -4.45 -0.81
N PHE A 59 -11.19 -3.83 0.10
CA PHE A 59 -9.86 -3.26 -0.13
C PHE A 59 -8.97 -3.59 1.06
N LEU A 60 -7.77 -4.11 0.84
CA LEU A 60 -6.88 -4.44 1.93
C LEU A 60 -6.29 -3.17 2.56
N GLU A 61 -6.23 -3.15 3.90
CA GLU A 61 -5.66 -2.02 4.63
C GLU A 61 -4.17 -1.85 4.33
N ALA A 62 -3.78 -0.63 4.00
CA ALA A 62 -2.50 -0.32 3.37
C ALA A 62 -1.28 -0.65 4.23
N TRP A 63 -1.25 -0.24 5.51
CA TRP A 63 -0.10 -0.49 6.38
C TRP A 63 0.12 -1.97 6.67
N THR A 64 -0.97 -2.67 6.97
CA THR A 64 -0.95 -4.10 7.25
C THR A 64 -0.44 -4.88 6.05
N THR A 65 -0.97 -4.56 4.87
CA THR A 65 -0.58 -5.22 3.62
C THR A 65 0.87 -4.91 3.27
N LEU A 66 1.29 -3.65 3.36
CA LEU A 66 2.67 -3.27 3.05
C LEU A 66 3.68 -3.89 4.02
N THR A 67 3.33 -3.99 5.30
CA THR A 67 4.18 -4.64 6.30
C THR A 67 4.34 -6.13 6.01
N TRP A 68 3.24 -6.79 5.60
CA TRP A 68 3.28 -8.19 5.18
C TRP A 68 4.17 -8.40 3.96
N LEU A 69 4.06 -7.53 2.94
CA LEU A 69 4.91 -7.54 1.74
C LEU A 69 6.38 -7.27 2.10
N ALA A 70 6.65 -6.36 3.02
CA ALA A 70 8.00 -6.04 3.48
C ALA A 70 8.75 -7.25 4.06
N ALA A 71 8.02 -8.09 4.79
CA ALA A 71 8.60 -9.30 5.39
C ALA A 71 8.86 -10.41 4.35
N ARG A 72 8.08 -10.43 3.26
CA ARG A 72 8.18 -11.47 2.23
C ARG A 72 9.15 -11.12 1.11
N HIS A 73 9.32 -9.84 0.81
CA HIS A 73 10.14 -9.34 -0.30
C HIS A 73 11.27 -8.44 0.19
N PRO A 74 12.39 -9.02 0.64
CA PRO A 74 13.46 -8.26 1.29
C PRO A 74 14.31 -7.39 0.35
N ASN A 75 14.16 -7.53 -0.97
CA ASN A 75 15.06 -6.93 -1.95
C ASN A 75 14.44 -5.75 -2.73
N VAL A 76 13.23 -5.27 -2.34
CA VAL A 76 12.55 -4.17 -3.01
C VAL A 76 12.27 -3.02 -2.05
N GLU A 77 12.23 -1.80 -2.56
CA GLU A 77 11.70 -0.65 -1.83
C GLU A 77 10.17 -0.79 -1.70
N LEU A 78 9.61 -0.19 -0.67
CA LEU A 78 8.19 -0.33 -0.30
C LEU A 78 7.57 1.05 -0.13
N CYS A 79 6.44 1.29 -0.77
CA CYS A 79 5.81 2.61 -0.75
C CYS A 79 4.28 2.55 -0.74
N HIS A 80 3.66 3.58 -0.18
CA HIS A 80 2.24 3.82 -0.41
C HIS A 80 2.05 4.76 -1.60
N HIS A 81 1.06 4.49 -2.43
CA HIS A 81 0.68 5.34 -3.56
C HIS A 81 -0.82 5.72 -3.51
N VAL A 82 -1.12 6.67 -2.66
CA VAL A 82 -0.37 7.30 -1.58
C VAL A 82 -1.16 7.14 -0.29
N LEU A 83 -0.49 7.23 0.86
CA LEU A 83 -1.16 7.17 2.16
C LEU A 83 -2.08 8.39 2.33
N GLY A 84 -3.34 8.16 2.69
CA GLY A 84 -4.29 9.21 3.03
C GLY A 84 -3.95 9.84 4.38
N GLN A 85 -3.51 11.12 4.36
CA GLN A 85 -3.06 11.80 5.58
C GLN A 85 -4.15 11.97 6.64
N GLY A 86 -5.42 12.00 6.22
CA GLY A 86 -6.57 12.18 7.12
C GLY A 86 -7.08 10.89 7.76
N TYR A 87 -6.60 9.71 7.36
CA TYR A 87 -7.12 8.42 7.86
C TYR A 87 -6.48 8.00 9.19
N ARG A 88 -5.37 8.61 9.60
CA ARG A 88 -4.65 8.25 10.83
C ARG A 88 -4.10 9.50 11.52
N PRO A 89 -4.07 9.52 12.88
CA PRO A 89 -3.40 10.60 13.60
C PRO A 89 -1.94 10.77 13.15
N PRO A 90 -1.46 12.01 12.90
CA PRO A 90 -0.12 12.24 12.35
C PRO A 90 1.01 11.64 13.18
N ALA A 91 0.90 11.69 14.51
CA ALA A 91 1.90 11.09 15.40
C ALA A 91 1.97 9.57 15.25
N LEU A 92 0.82 8.89 15.07
CA LEU A 92 0.75 7.46 14.81
C LEU A 92 1.37 7.14 13.45
N THR A 93 1.02 7.89 12.42
CA THR A 93 1.58 7.73 11.07
C THR A 93 3.10 7.85 11.08
N ALA A 94 3.64 8.86 11.75
CA ALA A 94 5.08 9.03 11.90
C ALA A 94 5.74 7.86 12.64
N LYS A 95 5.09 7.35 13.71
CA LYS A 95 5.59 6.20 14.47
C LYS A 95 5.59 4.92 13.63
N MET A 96 4.53 4.68 12.88
CA MET A 96 4.42 3.53 11.98
C MET A 96 5.47 3.59 10.87
N ALA A 97 5.67 4.78 10.28
CA ALA A 97 6.68 5.01 9.23
C ALA A 97 8.10 4.72 9.75
N ALA A 98 8.45 5.29 10.90
CA ALA A 98 9.75 5.04 11.53
C ALA A 98 9.96 3.56 11.88
N THR A 99 8.90 2.89 12.35
CA THR A 99 8.96 1.46 12.69
C THR A 99 9.19 0.62 11.43
N LEU A 100 8.41 0.84 10.38
CA LEU A 100 8.56 0.09 9.14
C LEU A 100 9.91 0.36 8.46
N GLN A 101 10.42 1.58 8.54
CA GLN A 101 11.76 1.93 8.06
C GLN A 101 12.84 1.08 8.74
N VAL A 102 12.76 0.91 10.05
CA VAL A 102 13.70 0.06 10.81
C VAL A 102 13.52 -1.42 10.44
N LEU A 103 12.30 -1.93 10.50
CA LEU A 103 12.00 -3.33 10.22
C LEU A 103 12.34 -3.76 8.79
N SER A 104 12.19 -2.86 7.85
CA SER A 104 12.52 -3.11 6.43
C SER A 104 14.01 -2.92 6.10
N GLY A 105 14.84 -2.48 7.06
CA GLY A 105 16.25 -2.20 6.80
C GLY A 105 16.46 -0.98 5.89
N GLY A 106 15.62 0.04 6.02
CA GLY A 106 15.77 1.30 5.27
C GLY A 106 15.07 1.33 3.91
N ARG A 107 14.22 0.34 3.59
CA ARG A 107 13.58 0.21 2.26
C ARG A 107 12.22 0.91 2.14
N PHE A 108 11.70 1.48 3.22
CA PHE A 108 10.40 2.13 3.22
C PHE A 108 10.46 3.56 2.67
N ILE A 109 9.53 3.90 1.79
CA ILE A 109 9.31 5.24 1.24
C ILE A 109 7.94 5.72 1.69
N LEU A 110 7.87 6.82 2.42
CA LEU A 110 6.61 7.43 2.83
C LEU A 110 6.00 8.23 1.67
N GLY A 111 5.10 7.63 0.91
CA GLY A 111 4.23 8.34 -0.02
C GLY A 111 2.97 8.80 0.71
N ILE A 112 2.74 10.10 0.79
CA ILE A 112 1.58 10.67 1.51
C ILE A 112 0.84 11.67 0.64
N GLY A 113 -0.50 11.68 0.72
CA GLY A 113 -1.38 12.56 -0.02
C GLY A 113 -2.46 13.20 0.85
N ALA A 114 -3.03 14.30 0.35
CA ALA A 114 -4.07 15.06 1.06
C ALA A 114 -5.39 14.27 1.23
N GLY A 115 -5.64 13.29 0.38
CA GLY A 115 -6.94 12.62 0.26
C GLY A 115 -7.82 13.28 -0.82
N TRP A 116 -8.73 12.51 -1.39
CA TRP A 116 -9.63 12.98 -2.47
C TRP A 116 -11.01 12.33 -2.44
N ARG A 117 -11.17 11.17 -1.82
CA ARG A 117 -12.43 10.43 -1.77
C ARG A 117 -13.26 10.84 -0.56
N GLU A 118 -13.99 11.95 -0.68
CA GLU A 118 -14.86 12.48 0.37
C GLU A 118 -15.88 11.46 0.88
N ASP A 119 -16.35 10.57 0.01
CA ASP A 119 -17.28 9.50 0.34
C ASP A 119 -16.70 8.46 1.33
N GLU A 120 -15.40 8.17 1.26
CA GLU A 120 -14.72 7.32 2.26
C GLU A 120 -14.62 8.01 3.61
N TYR A 121 -14.26 9.29 3.62
CA TYR A 121 -14.19 10.08 4.85
C TYR A 121 -15.56 10.09 5.56
N ALA A 122 -16.63 10.39 4.82
CA ALA A 122 -17.98 10.39 5.36
C ALA A 122 -18.42 9.01 5.88
N ALA A 123 -18.12 7.94 5.14
CA ALA A 123 -18.52 6.59 5.49
C ALA A 123 -17.84 6.07 6.76
N TYR A 124 -16.61 6.50 7.02
CA TYR A 124 -15.81 6.04 8.18
C TYR A 124 -15.70 7.09 9.30
N GLY A 125 -16.41 8.21 9.19
CA GLY A 125 -16.47 9.23 10.23
C GLY A 125 -15.18 10.05 10.38
N TYR A 126 -14.44 10.24 9.30
CA TYR A 126 -13.28 11.12 9.27
C TYR A 126 -13.64 12.49 8.72
N ASP A 127 -12.98 13.52 9.21
CA ASP A 127 -13.10 14.86 8.67
C ASP A 127 -12.40 14.97 7.31
N PHE A 128 -13.14 15.39 6.28
CA PHE A 128 -12.53 15.63 4.97
C PHE A 128 -11.65 16.89 5.00
N PRO A 129 -10.40 16.83 4.58
CA PRO A 129 -9.50 17.99 4.60
C PRO A 129 -10.01 19.08 3.66
N LYS A 130 -10.00 20.34 4.16
CA LYS A 130 -10.42 21.53 3.42
C LYS A 130 -9.24 22.15 2.68
#